data_8af6e48e9edc8d7b833fdab3f16a177c
#
_entry.id   8af6e48e9edc8d7b833fdab3f16a177c
#
_cell.length_a   1.000
_cell.length_b   1.000
_cell.length_c   1.000
_cell.angle_alpha   90.00
_cell.angle_beta   90.00
_cell.angle_gamma   90.00
#
_symmetry.space_group_name_H-M   'P 1'
#
loop_
_entity.id
_entity.type
_entity.pdbx_description
1 polymer ?
#
loop_
_entity_poly.entity_id
_entity_poly.type
_entity_poly.pdbx_seq_one_letter_code
_entity_poly.pdbx_strand_id
1 'polypeptide(L)'
;MSFTSSSNNERERWNQKYLEAAGAETWTVPDPFLARAFSGYILPLFPHPGSALDLAGGAGRHAIWLAKQGWEVTLIDVSDAGVEQARQNAGPLASHMHFVVDDLTHFKASQTEFETAFEVVMAFFYLEREIFPEMVQAVRPGGLLVYKTYTLAQAKLAGGPKNPAHLLAPGELLQLADGLRVLHYCEEVTEKATAELVARKEK
;
A
#
# COMPACT_ATOMS: atom_id res chain seq x y z
N MET A 1 -14.68 10.01 -12.08
CA MET A 1 -14.62 8.75 -12.88
C MET A 1 -15.80 7.87 -12.47
N SER A 2 -16.41 7.09 -13.39
CA SER A 2 -17.52 6.20 -13.07
C SER A 2 -16.96 4.82 -12.73
N PHE A 3 -17.26 4.31 -11.54
CA PHE A 3 -16.89 2.96 -11.13
C PHE A 3 -17.64 1.90 -11.94
N THR A 4 -16.99 0.76 -12.23
CA THR A 4 -17.65 -0.41 -12.81
C THR A 4 -18.56 -1.10 -11.78
N SER A 5 -19.44 -2.01 -12.21
CA SER A 5 -20.28 -2.77 -11.28
C SER A 5 -19.45 -3.60 -10.29
N SER A 6 -18.32 -4.17 -10.72
CA SER A 6 -17.40 -4.91 -9.83
C SER A 6 -16.75 -3.98 -8.81
N SER A 7 -16.28 -2.82 -9.24
CA SER A 7 -15.68 -1.80 -8.36
C SER A 7 -16.68 -1.26 -7.34
N ASN A 8 -17.94 -1.09 -7.71
CA ASN A 8 -18.99 -0.66 -6.78
C ASN A 8 -19.21 -1.69 -5.67
N ASN A 9 -19.23 -3.00 -5.99
CA ASN A 9 -19.38 -4.06 -5.00
C ASN A 9 -18.18 -4.10 -4.04
N GLU A 10 -16.94 -3.94 -4.54
CA GLU A 10 -15.75 -3.86 -3.69
C GLU A 10 -15.79 -2.62 -2.79
N ARG A 11 -16.15 -1.46 -3.33
CA ARG A 11 -16.30 -0.22 -2.58
C ARG A 11 -17.33 -0.36 -1.46
N GLU A 12 -18.52 -0.88 -1.75
CA GLU A 12 -19.56 -1.09 -0.74
C GLU A 12 -19.10 -2.06 0.36
N ARG A 13 -18.45 -3.17 -0.02
CA ARG A 13 -17.90 -4.14 0.92
C ARG A 13 -16.89 -3.52 1.88
N TRP A 14 -15.95 -2.71 1.34
CA TRP A 14 -14.93 -2.06 2.15
C TRP A 14 -15.52 -0.92 2.99
N ASN A 15 -16.46 -0.13 2.45
CA ASN A 15 -17.17 0.87 3.21
C ASN A 15 -17.85 0.28 4.46
N GLN A 16 -18.59 -0.81 4.27
CA GLN A 16 -19.23 -1.49 5.39
C GLN A 16 -18.21 -1.93 6.44
N LYS A 17 -17.10 -2.53 5.99
CA LYS A 17 -16.04 -3.00 6.89
C LYS A 17 -15.40 -1.87 7.70
N TYR A 18 -15.13 -0.72 7.09
CA TYR A 18 -14.58 0.44 7.80
C TYR A 18 -15.60 1.05 8.76
N LEU A 19 -16.86 1.12 8.39
CA LEU A 19 -17.93 1.64 9.27
C LEU A 19 -18.15 0.74 10.49
N GLU A 20 -18.15 -0.59 10.31
CA GLU A 20 -18.31 -1.57 11.41
C GLU A 20 -17.11 -1.59 12.36
N ALA A 21 -15.91 -1.33 11.86
CA ALA A 21 -14.67 -1.35 12.62
C ALA A 21 -14.16 0.05 13.00
N ALA A 22 -15.02 1.06 12.95
CA ALA A 22 -14.66 2.42 13.30
C ALA A 22 -14.12 2.50 14.74
N GLY A 23 -12.91 3.08 14.91
CA GLY A 23 -12.23 3.17 16.19
C GLY A 23 -11.41 1.94 16.61
N ALA A 24 -11.35 0.87 15.80
CA ALA A 24 -10.52 -0.28 16.11
C ALA A 24 -9.02 0.08 16.00
N GLU A 25 -8.20 -0.30 17.00
CA GLU A 25 -6.75 -0.08 17.01
C GLU A 25 -6.03 -0.64 15.78
N THR A 26 -6.56 -1.73 15.20
CA THR A 26 -6.01 -2.35 13.99
C THR A 26 -5.89 -1.42 12.79
N TRP A 27 -6.65 -0.32 12.78
CA TRP A 27 -6.64 0.68 11.71
C TRP A 27 -5.75 1.88 11.98
N THR A 28 -5.10 1.94 13.15
CA THR A 28 -4.26 3.07 13.56
C THR A 28 -2.79 2.71 13.75
N VAL A 29 -2.48 1.41 13.95
CA VAL A 29 -1.11 0.93 14.14
C VAL A 29 -0.56 0.42 12.81
N PRO A 30 0.57 0.96 12.32
CA PRO A 30 1.20 0.49 11.09
C PRO A 30 1.71 -0.94 11.25
N ASP A 31 1.82 -1.67 10.13
CA ASP A 31 2.49 -2.98 10.13
C ASP A 31 3.97 -2.80 10.55
N PRO A 32 4.51 -3.65 11.44
CA PRO A 32 5.90 -3.57 11.89
C PRO A 32 6.93 -3.59 10.75
N PHE A 33 6.59 -4.19 9.63
CA PHE A 33 7.47 -4.19 8.46
C PHE A 33 7.73 -2.78 7.93
N LEU A 34 6.74 -1.88 7.94
CA LEU A 34 6.97 -0.50 7.51
C LEU A 34 8.06 0.19 8.35
N ALA A 35 8.03 0.01 9.67
CA ALA A 35 9.05 0.62 10.55
C ALA A 35 10.44 0.03 10.29
N ARG A 36 10.55 -1.30 10.04
CA ARG A 36 11.82 -1.93 9.64
C ARG A 36 12.30 -1.45 8.28
N ALA A 37 11.40 -1.37 7.28
CA ALA A 37 11.73 -0.85 5.96
C ALA A 37 12.17 0.63 6.02
N PHE A 38 11.53 1.42 6.86
CA PHE A 38 11.88 2.83 7.04
C PHE A 38 13.30 2.98 7.60
N SER A 39 13.61 2.34 8.72
CA SER A 39 14.93 2.45 9.35
C SER A 39 16.05 1.80 8.53
N GLY A 40 15.75 0.68 7.85
CA GLY A 40 16.77 -0.08 7.11
C GLY A 40 17.03 0.42 5.69
N TYR A 41 16.05 1.03 5.04
CA TYR A 41 16.14 1.36 3.62
C TYR A 41 15.68 2.78 3.27
N ILE A 42 14.54 3.25 3.82
CA ILE A 42 14.00 4.56 3.43
C ILE A 42 14.88 5.67 3.99
N LEU A 43 15.07 5.73 5.30
CA LEU A 43 15.87 6.77 5.96
C LEU A 43 17.33 6.84 5.45
N PRO A 44 18.06 5.73 5.25
CA PRO A 44 19.40 5.77 4.70
C PRO A 44 19.50 6.31 3.27
N LEU A 45 18.45 6.13 2.45
CA LEU A 45 18.42 6.62 1.07
C LEU A 45 17.85 8.03 0.95
N PHE A 46 16.94 8.37 1.85
CA PHE A 46 16.23 9.66 1.87
C PHE A 46 16.35 10.28 3.28
N PRO A 47 17.50 10.90 3.61
CA PRO A 47 17.72 11.51 4.94
C PRO A 47 16.80 12.71 5.19
N HIS A 48 16.21 13.26 4.15
CA HIS A 48 15.14 14.26 4.22
C HIS A 48 13.83 13.67 3.73
N PRO A 49 12.69 13.94 4.40
CA PRO A 49 11.39 13.49 3.94
C PRO A 49 11.08 13.97 2.52
N GLY A 50 10.43 13.14 1.77
CA GLY A 50 9.99 13.41 0.40
C GLY A 50 8.52 13.06 0.23
N SER A 51 8.14 12.60 -0.98
CA SER A 51 6.78 12.19 -1.32
C SER A 51 6.60 10.68 -1.27
N ALA A 52 5.47 10.22 -0.76
CA ALA A 52 5.10 8.81 -0.72
C ALA A 52 3.67 8.59 -1.24
N LEU A 53 3.46 7.42 -1.86
CA LEU A 53 2.16 6.95 -2.33
C LEU A 53 1.77 5.68 -1.57
N ASP A 54 0.61 5.71 -0.89
CA ASP A 54 0.01 4.57 -0.20
C ASP A 54 -1.21 4.07 -0.99
N LEU A 55 -1.04 2.95 -1.70
CA LEU A 55 -2.08 2.34 -2.52
C LEU A 55 -2.88 1.34 -1.69
N ALA A 56 -4.23 1.42 -1.77
CA ALA A 56 -5.16 0.73 -0.90
C ALA A 56 -4.91 1.04 0.59
N GLY A 57 -4.66 2.33 0.87
CA GLY A 57 -4.26 2.81 2.20
C GLY A 57 -5.35 2.75 3.26
N GLY A 58 -6.61 2.57 2.88
CA GLY A 58 -7.77 2.42 3.77
C GLY A 58 -7.89 3.56 4.78
N ALA A 59 -7.96 3.24 6.08
CA ALA A 59 -8.04 4.22 7.17
C ALA A 59 -6.69 4.90 7.51
N GLY A 60 -5.67 4.74 6.66
CA GLY A 60 -4.46 5.57 6.64
C GLY A 60 -3.35 5.19 7.61
N ARG A 61 -3.38 4.01 8.24
CA ARG A 61 -2.41 3.65 9.30
C ARG A 61 -0.94 3.77 8.88
N HIS A 62 -0.61 3.41 7.62
CA HIS A 62 0.75 3.50 7.08
C HIS A 62 1.06 4.93 6.62
N ALA A 63 0.14 5.52 5.86
CA ALA A 63 0.24 6.90 5.37
C ALA A 63 0.42 7.91 6.52
N ILE A 64 -0.42 7.84 7.55
CA ILE A 64 -0.33 8.70 8.74
C ILE A 64 0.98 8.50 9.48
N TRP A 65 1.45 7.24 9.57
CA TRP A 65 2.72 6.96 10.22
C TRP A 65 3.90 7.62 9.47
N LEU A 66 3.91 7.57 8.13
CA LEU A 66 4.92 8.28 7.32
C LEU A 66 4.77 9.80 7.43
N ALA A 67 3.55 10.32 7.43
CA ALA A 67 3.30 11.76 7.62
C ALA A 67 3.84 12.26 8.98
N LYS A 68 3.80 11.43 10.04
CA LYS A 68 4.44 11.71 11.33
C LYS A 68 5.98 11.78 11.23
N GLN A 69 6.58 11.17 10.23
CA GLN A 69 8.02 11.29 9.93
C GLN A 69 8.33 12.48 9.02
N GLY A 70 7.35 13.33 8.71
CA GLY A 70 7.49 14.54 7.90
C GLY A 70 7.29 14.32 6.39
N TRP A 71 6.86 13.13 5.96
CA TRP A 71 6.63 12.85 4.53
C TRP A 71 5.33 13.46 4.04
N GLU A 72 5.31 13.92 2.79
CA GLU A 72 4.09 14.24 2.07
C GLU A 72 3.50 12.96 1.48
N VAL A 73 2.28 12.60 1.87
CA VAL A 73 1.72 11.30 1.53
C VAL A 73 0.44 11.45 0.73
N THR A 74 0.41 10.83 -0.45
CA THR A 74 -0.84 10.58 -1.19
C THR A 74 -1.38 9.22 -0.82
N LEU A 75 -2.61 9.17 -0.34
CA LEU A 75 -3.33 7.93 -0.03
C LEU A 75 -4.44 7.75 -1.06
N ILE A 76 -4.48 6.57 -1.68
CA ILE A 76 -5.56 6.18 -2.61
C ILE A 76 -6.24 4.92 -2.08
N ASP A 77 -7.57 4.94 -2.01
CA ASP A 77 -8.38 3.76 -1.69
C ASP A 77 -9.73 3.83 -2.41
N VAL A 78 -10.33 2.67 -2.69
CA VAL A 78 -11.66 2.59 -3.31
C VAL A 78 -12.77 2.98 -2.34
N SER A 79 -12.53 2.83 -1.03
CA SER A 79 -13.49 3.09 0.04
C SER A 79 -13.48 4.55 0.45
N ASP A 80 -14.56 5.26 0.17
CA ASP A 80 -14.77 6.62 0.67
C ASP A 80 -14.89 6.66 2.20
N ALA A 81 -15.49 5.65 2.84
CA ALA A 81 -15.53 5.55 4.29
C ALA A 81 -14.12 5.35 4.90
N GLY A 82 -13.27 4.53 4.26
CA GLY A 82 -11.89 4.34 4.67
C GLY A 82 -11.08 5.63 4.55
N VAL A 83 -11.18 6.31 3.41
CA VAL A 83 -10.48 7.58 3.15
C VAL A 83 -10.95 8.69 4.11
N GLU A 84 -12.25 8.76 4.41
CA GLU A 84 -12.75 9.74 5.40
C GLU A 84 -12.23 9.42 6.81
N GLN A 85 -12.19 8.15 7.21
CA GLN A 85 -11.54 7.77 8.46
C GLN A 85 -10.05 8.13 8.48
N ALA A 86 -9.34 7.92 7.37
CA ALA A 86 -7.94 8.30 7.27
C ALA A 86 -7.75 9.81 7.50
N ARG A 87 -8.61 10.64 6.91
CA ARG A 87 -8.60 12.09 7.10
C ARG A 87 -8.84 12.48 8.57
N GLN A 88 -9.83 11.84 9.22
CA GLN A 88 -10.12 12.07 10.64
C GLN A 88 -8.96 11.61 11.54
N ASN A 89 -8.40 10.41 11.28
CA ASN A 89 -7.27 9.86 12.04
C ASN A 89 -5.99 10.69 11.87
N ALA A 90 -5.78 11.32 10.72
CA ALA A 90 -4.64 12.18 10.46
C ALA A 90 -4.69 13.48 11.30
N GLY A 91 -5.90 14.00 11.60
CA GLY A 91 -6.05 15.23 12.38
C GLY A 91 -5.25 16.38 11.77
N PRO A 92 -4.37 17.05 12.55
CA PRO A 92 -3.54 18.15 12.05
C PRO A 92 -2.59 17.75 10.90
N LEU A 93 -2.21 16.48 10.79
CA LEU A 93 -1.34 16.00 9.73
C LEU A 93 -2.04 15.91 8.36
N ALA A 94 -3.37 16.04 8.33
CA ALA A 94 -4.13 16.00 7.07
C ALA A 94 -3.68 17.09 6.07
N SER A 95 -3.07 18.18 6.53
CA SER A 95 -2.50 19.23 5.66
C SER A 95 -1.26 18.79 4.88
N HIS A 96 -0.60 17.69 5.28
CA HIS A 96 0.54 17.08 4.62
C HIS A 96 0.16 15.79 3.87
N MET A 97 -1.13 15.58 3.68
CA MET A 97 -1.64 14.36 3.04
C MET A 97 -2.65 14.71 1.94
N HIS A 98 -2.57 13.96 0.85
CA HIS A 98 -3.56 13.98 -0.23
C HIS A 98 -4.40 12.73 -0.15
N PHE A 99 -5.72 12.88 -0.14
CA PHE A 99 -6.66 11.79 0.00
C PHE A 99 -7.47 11.63 -1.28
N VAL A 100 -7.35 10.48 -1.92
CA VAL A 100 -7.98 10.18 -3.21
C VAL A 100 -8.89 8.96 -3.06
N VAL A 101 -10.14 9.09 -3.48
CA VAL A 101 -11.06 7.94 -3.61
C VAL A 101 -11.04 7.51 -5.07
N ASP A 102 -10.41 6.37 -5.36
CA ASP A 102 -10.35 5.85 -6.73
C ASP A 102 -10.21 4.32 -6.75
N ASP A 103 -10.60 3.72 -7.88
CA ASP A 103 -10.48 2.30 -8.12
C ASP A 103 -9.09 1.98 -8.70
N LEU A 104 -8.28 1.30 -7.90
CA LEU A 104 -6.93 0.94 -8.28
C LEU A 104 -6.86 -0.04 -9.46
N THR A 105 -7.92 -0.78 -9.78
CA THR A 105 -7.93 -1.66 -10.97
C THR A 105 -7.78 -0.87 -12.28
N HIS A 106 -8.05 0.43 -12.22
CA HIS A 106 -7.91 1.37 -13.34
C HIS A 106 -6.79 2.40 -13.11
N PHE A 107 -6.01 2.23 -12.05
CA PHE A 107 -4.89 3.12 -11.75
C PHE A 107 -3.86 3.11 -12.88
N LYS A 108 -3.55 4.30 -13.41
CA LYS A 108 -2.56 4.52 -14.46
C LYS A 108 -1.65 5.68 -14.08
N ALA A 109 -0.47 5.38 -13.55
CA ALA A 109 0.51 6.40 -13.16
C ALA A 109 0.85 7.33 -14.33
N SER A 110 1.02 6.76 -15.54
CA SER A 110 1.33 7.49 -16.78
C SER A 110 0.27 8.48 -17.27
N GLN A 111 -0.96 8.36 -16.76
CA GLN A 111 -2.09 9.22 -17.13
C GLN A 111 -2.46 10.23 -16.05
N THR A 112 -1.64 10.31 -15.00
CA THR A 112 -1.86 11.16 -13.85
C THR A 112 -0.60 11.97 -13.55
N GLU A 113 -0.71 12.93 -12.64
CA GLU A 113 0.42 13.65 -12.05
C GLU A 113 1.36 12.75 -11.23
N PHE A 114 1.05 11.45 -11.13
CA PHE A 114 1.79 10.46 -10.32
C PHE A 114 2.89 9.74 -11.10
N GLU A 115 3.09 10.02 -12.38
CA GLU A 115 4.18 9.44 -13.15
C GLU A 115 5.54 9.84 -12.59
N THR A 116 6.34 8.83 -12.16
CA THR A 116 7.68 9.04 -11.59
C THR A 116 7.76 10.06 -10.45
N ALA A 117 6.68 10.20 -9.68
CA ALA A 117 6.52 11.27 -8.72
C ALA A 117 7.06 10.95 -7.31
N PHE A 118 7.13 9.67 -6.92
CA PHE A 118 7.29 9.31 -5.53
C PHE A 118 8.65 8.68 -5.19
N GLU A 119 9.26 9.14 -4.09
CA GLU A 119 10.40 8.48 -3.46
C GLU A 119 10.04 7.10 -2.93
N VAL A 120 8.83 6.95 -2.39
CA VAL A 120 8.33 5.70 -1.84
C VAL A 120 6.92 5.43 -2.38
N VAL A 121 6.73 4.27 -3.01
CA VAL A 121 5.42 3.71 -3.33
C VAL A 121 5.21 2.50 -2.43
N MET A 122 4.07 2.41 -1.76
CA MET A 122 3.79 1.28 -0.88
C MET A 122 2.38 0.74 -1.07
N ALA A 123 2.22 -0.57 -0.80
CA ALA A 123 0.92 -1.21 -0.65
C ALA A 123 1.01 -2.34 0.38
N PHE A 124 0.02 -2.41 1.29
CA PHE A 124 -0.03 -3.38 2.37
C PHE A 124 -1.35 -4.14 2.38
N PHE A 125 -1.27 -5.48 2.31
CA PHE A 125 -2.43 -6.38 2.35
C PHE A 125 -3.44 -6.17 1.22
N TYR A 126 -2.95 -5.70 0.10
CA TYR A 126 -3.65 -5.54 -1.17
C TYR A 126 -2.91 -6.33 -2.24
N LEU A 127 -3.63 -6.98 -3.14
CA LEU A 127 -3.05 -7.70 -4.29
C LEU A 127 -3.93 -7.52 -5.52
N GLU A 128 -3.42 -6.74 -6.45
CA GLU A 128 -3.90 -6.64 -7.83
C GLU A 128 -2.69 -6.69 -8.75
N ARG A 129 -2.57 -7.78 -9.49
CA ARG A 129 -1.38 -8.07 -10.28
C ARG A 129 -1.18 -7.10 -11.44
N GLU A 130 -2.29 -6.67 -12.02
CA GLU A 130 -2.29 -5.83 -13.23
C GLU A 130 -1.78 -4.40 -12.96
N ILE A 131 -1.79 -3.94 -11.71
CA ILE A 131 -1.30 -2.60 -11.38
C ILE A 131 0.19 -2.54 -11.03
N PHE A 132 0.89 -3.68 -10.93
CA PHE A 132 2.32 -3.65 -10.59
C PHE A 132 3.17 -2.82 -11.55
N PRO A 133 2.99 -2.90 -12.88
CA PRO A 133 3.72 -2.02 -13.80
C PRO A 133 3.49 -0.53 -13.50
N GLU A 134 2.27 -0.16 -13.14
CA GLU A 134 1.91 1.22 -12.82
C GLU A 134 2.50 1.66 -11.45
N MET A 135 2.54 0.73 -10.46
CA MET A 135 3.24 1.02 -9.20
C MET A 135 4.72 1.27 -9.43
N VAL A 136 5.38 0.42 -10.24
CA VAL A 136 6.79 0.59 -10.62
C VAL A 136 7.00 1.91 -11.37
N GLN A 137 6.05 2.29 -12.22
CA GLN A 137 6.11 3.55 -12.96
C GLN A 137 5.99 4.76 -12.04
N ALA A 138 5.13 4.72 -11.05
CA ALA A 138 4.96 5.80 -10.06
C ALA A 138 6.21 6.02 -9.19
N VAL A 139 7.04 4.99 -9.00
CA VAL A 139 8.33 5.14 -8.31
C VAL A 139 9.28 5.96 -9.17
N ARG A 140 9.85 7.04 -8.63
CA ARG A 140 10.87 7.81 -9.33
C ARG A 140 12.19 7.04 -9.48
N PRO A 141 13.07 7.40 -10.43
CA PRO A 141 14.42 6.84 -10.48
C PRO A 141 15.15 7.00 -9.14
N GLY A 142 15.69 5.90 -8.61
CA GLY A 142 16.32 5.84 -7.28
C GLY A 142 15.35 5.67 -6.11
N GLY A 143 14.03 5.70 -6.35
CA GLY A 143 12.97 5.50 -5.37
C GLY A 143 12.75 4.03 -4.99
N LEU A 144 11.85 3.79 -4.05
CA LEU A 144 11.56 2.48 -3.47
C LEU A 144 10.10 2.07 -3.66
N LEU A 145 9.90 0.77 -3.96
CA LEU A 145 8.65 0.05 -3.77
C LEU A 145 8.73 -0.72 -2.44
N VAL A 146 7.79 -0.51 -1.52
CA VAL A 146 7.63 -1.23 -0.26
C VAL A 146 6.31 -1.99 -0.30
N TYR A 147 6.36 -3.30 -0.29
CA TYR A 147 5.17 -4.11 -0.50
C TYR A 147 5.06 -5.27 0.48
N LYS A 148 3.86 -5.51 1.01
CA LYS A 148 3.57 -6.68 1.84
C LYS A 148 2.15 -7.16 1.59
N THR A 149 1.99 -8.46 1.31
CA THR A 149 0.67 -9.07 1.25
C THR A 149 0.70 -10.56 1.58
N TYR A 150 -0.47 -11.19 1.57
CA TYR A 150 -0.64 -12.59 1.92
C TYR A 150 -0.15 -13.55 0.83
N THR A 151 0.39 -14.70 1.24
CA THR A 151 0.75 -15.82 0.35
C THR A 151 -0.30 -16.92 0.37
N LEU A 152 -0.23 -17.88 -0.56
CA LEU A 152 -1.13 -19.03 -0.63
C LEU A 152 -1.19 -19.84 0.67
N ALA A 153 -0.13 -19.82 1.47
CA ALA A 153 -0.11 -20.49 2.78
C ALA A 153 -1.15 -19.91 3.76
N GLN A 154 -1.59 -18.64 3.59
CA GLN A 154 -2.63 -18.00 4.40
C GLN A 154 -3.97 -18.74 4.34
N ALA A 155 -4.25 -19.42 3.23
CA ALA A 155 -5.51 -20.18 3.10
C ALA A 155 -5.70 -21.24 4.19
N LYS A 156 -4.60 -21.75 4.75
CA LYS A 156 -4.58 -22.79 5.81
C LYS A 156 -4.61 -22.22 7.23
N LEU A 157 -4.40 -20.90 7.41
CA LEU A 157 -4.37 -20.24 8.72
C LEU A 157 -5.74 -19.66 9.08
N ALA A 158 -5.94 -19.33 10.34
CA ALA A 158 -7.13 -18.59 10.78
C ALA A 158 -7.09 -17.14 10.27
N GLY A 159 -8.26 -16.54 10.02
CA GLY A 159 -8.37 -15.15 9.53
C GLY A 159 -7.79 -14.93 8.14
N GLY A 160 -7.77 -13.68 7.70
CA GLY A 160 -7.25 -13.26 6.40
C GLY A 160 -8.00 -13.81 5.18
N PRO A 161 -7.56 -13.47 3.97
CA PRO A 161 -8.18 -13.92 2.73
C PRO A 161 -7.96 -15.42 2.51
N LYS A 162 -8.95 -16.07 1.85
CA LYS A 162 -8.91 -17.50 1.48
C LYS A 162 -8.97 -17.68 -0.04
N ASN A 163 -9.45 -16.67 -0.75
CA ASN A 163 -9.51 -16.71 -2.20
C ASN A 163 -8.09 -16.61 -2.79
N PRO A 164 -7.65 -17.59 -3.59
CA PRO A 164 -6.32 -17.58 -4.22
C PRO A 164 -6.03 -16.32 -5.07
N ALA A 165 -7.06 -15.67 -5.60
CA ALA A 165 -6.90 -14.42 -6.34
C ALA A 165 -6.23 -13.30 -5.50
N HIS A 166 -6.40 -13.33 -4.18
CA HIS A 166 -5.81 -12.37 -3.24
C HIS A 166 -4.57 -12.92 -2.52
N LEU A 167 -3.98 -14.00 -3.01
CA LEU A 167 -2.84 -14.67 -2.38
C LEU A 167 -1.71 -14.86 -3.39
N LEU A 168 -0.49 -14.52 -3.00
CA LEU A 168 0.70 -14.71 -3.82
C LEU A 168 1.12 -16.19 -3.84
N ALA A 169 1.48 -16.69 -5.01
CA ALA A 169 2.22 -17.94 -5.14
C ALA A 169 3.66 -17.76 -4.60
N PRO A 170 4.35 -18.85 -4.21
CA PRO A 170 5.75 -18.77 -3.77
C PRO A 170 6.64 -18.09 -4.82
N GLY A 171 7.39 -17.06 -4.42
CA GLY A 171 8.28 -16.32 -5.29
C GLY A 171 7.59 -15.37 -6.28
N GLU A 172 6.28 -15.31 -6.32
CA GLU A 172 5.53 -14.49 -7.29
C GLU A 172 5.80 -12.99 -7.13
N LEU A 173 5.97 -12.51 -5.89
CA LEU A 173 6.24 -11.09 -5.64
C LEU A 173 7.56 -10.62 -6.27
N LEU A 174 8.56 -11.50 -6.38
CA LEU A 174 9.80 -11.18 -7.08
C LEU A 174 9.58 -11.03 -8.59
N GLN A 175 8.67 -11.81 -9.17
CA GLN A 175 8.34 -11.72 -10.59
C GLN A 175 7.52 -10.44 -10.87
N LEU A 176 6.59 -10.10 -9.98
CA LEU A 176 5.79 -8.88 -10.10
C LEU A 176 6.63 -7.60 -9.97
N ALA A 177 7.73 -7.66 -9.23
CA ALA A 177 8.68 -6.56 -9.05
C ALA A 177 9.81 -6.56 -10.11
N ASP A 178 9.63 -7.26 -11.23
CA ASP A 178 10.61 -7.28 -12.33
C ASP A 178 10.97 -5.85 -12.78
N GLY A 179 12.23 -5.65 -13.15
CA GLY A 179 12.78 -4.34 -13.48
C GLY A 179 13.21 -3.49 -12.27
N LEU A 180 12.95 -3.94 -11.03
CA LEU A 180 13.46 -3.32 -9.81
C LEU A 180 14.60 -4.13 -9.19
N ARG A 181 15.58 -3.44 -8.59
CA ARG A 181 16.59 -4.07 -7.77
C ARG A 181 16.04 -4.43 -6.39
N VAL A 182 15.92 -5.72 -6.09
CA VAL A 182 15.47 -6.20 -4.79
C VAL A 182 16.53 -5.91 -3.72
N LEU A 183 16.11 -5.22 -2.65
CA LEU A 183 16.94 -4.92 -1.47
C LEU A 183 16.57 -5.81 -0.28
N HIS A 184 15.30 -6.20 -0.19
CA HIS A 184 14.78 -7.11 0.81
C HIS A 184 13.65 -7.94 0.21
N TYR A 185 13.65 -9.23 0.52
CA TYR A 185 12.54 -10.13 0.25
C TYR A 185 12.49 -11.20 1.32
N CYS A 186 11.28 -11.46 1.83
CA CYS A 186 11.06 -12.52 2.81
C CYS A 186 9.63 -13.08 2.64
N GLU A 187 9.51 -14.39 2.62
CA GLU A 187 8.24 -15.08 2.84
C GLU A 187 8.28 -15.77 4.19
N GLU A 188 7.29 -15.53 5.03
CA GLU A 188 7.21 -16.17 6.33
C GLU A 188 5.80 -16.65 6.64
N VAL A 189 5.72 -17.66 7.49
CA VAL A 189 4.47 -18.20 8.02
C VAL A 189 4.57 -18.16 9.55
N THR A 190 3.83 -17.22 10.13
CA THR A 190 3.69 -17.06 11.59
C THR A 190 2.20 -17.15 11.94
N GLU A 191 1.64 -16.16 12.61
CA GLU A 191 0.18 -15.98 12.73
C GLU A 191 -0.48 -15.62 11.40
N LYS A 192 0.31 -15.07 10.47
CA LYS A 192 -0.05 -14.77 9.08
C LYS A 192 1.01 -15.37 8.17
N ALA A 193 0.59 -15.74 6.96
CA ALA A 193 1.51 -16.12 5.90
C ALA A 193 1.63 -14.96 4.92
N THR A 194 2.78 -14.30 4.89
CA THR A 194 3.00 -13.07 4.13
C THR A 194 4.32 -13.09 3.35
N ALA A 195 4.38 -12.31 2.28
CA ALA A 195 5.60 -11.93 1.59
C ALA A 195 5.85 -10.44 1.79
N GLU A 196 7.11 -10.07 2.08
CA GLU A 196 7.59 -8.70 2.26
C GLU A 196 8.64 -8.38 1.19
N LEU A 197 8.58 -7.18 0.62
CA LEU A 197 9.51 -6.70 -0.40
C LEU A 197 9.90 -5.24 -0.13
N VAL A 198 11.19 -4.94 -0.24
CA VAL A 198 11.71 -3.61 -0.55
C VAL A 198 12.52 -3.71 -1.84
N ALA A 199 12.15 -2.97 -2.84
CA ALA A 199 12.84 -2.96 -4.13
C ALA A 199 13.07 -1.53 -4.61
N ARG A 200 14.19 -1.28 -5.29
CA ARG A 200 14.64 0.04 -5.75
C ARG A 200 14.55 0.14 -7.27
N LYS A 201 13.98 1.23 -7.75
CA LYS A 201 14.09 1.59 -9.16
C LYS A 201 15.49 2.17 -9.44
N GLU A 202 16.23 1.55 -10.34
CA GLU A 202 17.55 2.07 -10.71
C GLU A 202 17.44 3.45 -11.38
N LYS A 203 18.54 4.19 -11.41
CA LYS A 203 18.60 5.56 -11.98
C LYS A 203 18.60 5.51 -13.50
#